data_e5d63ec2b7044b590d68b4cd9abc17d6
#
_entry.id   e5d63ec2b7044b590d68b4cd9abc17d6
#
_cell.length_a   1.000
_cell.length_b   1.000
_cell.length_c   1.000
_cell.angle_alpha   90.00
_cell.angle_beta   90.00
_cell.angle_gamma   90.00
#
_symmetry.space_group_name_H-M   'P 1'
#
loop_
_entity.id
_entity.type
_entity.pdbx_description
1 polymer ?
#
loop_
_entity_poly.entity_id
_entity_poly.type
_entity_poly.pdbx_seq_one_letter_code
_entity_poly.pdbx_strand_id
1 'polypeptide(L)'
;QSMFAQTNYVLGRTVVNGLSQTAIANADLTWETTYITNIGVDYGLLGNRLSGSIEYFDKRTKGILIDLPAPMVHGNATVPKQNSAKVSNRGIEFTTSWNDKIGKDFSYNVGFNFTYIKNNVDKFKGGDASYDGARMLKEGLPIWSLYVLEADRIIQTDEDLAIVEQMVANNPDAFTAFGTPQKGDLLYKDVNGRDENGELTGKPDGKIDNDDRVVVGNGQNPNFTFGMN
;
A
#
# COMPACT_ATOMS: atom_id res chain seq x y z
N GLN A 1 7.99 28.35 5.35
CA GLN A 1 7.74 29.56 6.14
C GLN A 1 6.56 29.31 7.06
N SER A 2 6.69 29.61 8.37
CA SER A 2 5.57 29.54 9.31
C SER A 2 4.50 30.56 8.93
N MET A 3 3.25 30.16 9.01
CA MET A 3 2.11 31.04 8.72
C MET A 3 1.31 31.29 10.00
N PHE A 4 0.84 32.51 10.14
CA PHE A 4 -0.02 32.95 11.24
C PHE A 4 -1.29 33.52 10.66
N ALA A 5 -2.43 33.22 11.26
CA ALA A 5 -3.72 33.83 10.94
C ALA A 5 -4.24 34.60 12.16
N GLN A 6 -4.98 35.66 11.88
CA GLN A 6 -5.71 36.38 12.90
C GLN A 6 -6.86 35.50 13.42
N THR A 7 -6.98 35.37 14.71
CA THR A 7 -8.04 34.64 15.38
C THR A 7 -8.56 35.44 16.56
N ASN A 8 -9.81 35.24 16.91
CA ASN A 8 -10.43 35.87 18.06
C ASN A 8 -10.47 34.90 19.23
N TYR A 9 -10.15 35.39 20.43
CA TYR A 9 -10.33 34.65 21.67
C TYR A 9 -10.86 35.54 22.77
N VAL A 10 -11.38 34.94 23.82
CA VAL A 10 -12.00 35.67 24.93
C VAL A 10 -10.99 35.85 26.05
N LEU A 11 -10.70 37.09 26.43
CA LEU A 11 -9.88 37.44 27.56
C LEU A 11 -10.70 38.33 28.51
N GLY A 12 -10.92 37.86 29.74
CA GLY A 12 -11.67 38.64 30.72
C GLY A 12 -13.09 39.06 30.28
N ARG A 13 -13.84 38.17 29.58
CA ARG A 13 -15.16 38.39 28.96
C ARG A 13 -15.17 39.35 27.75
N THR A 14 -14.03 39.79 27.25
CA THR A 14 -13.91 40.62 26.06
C THR A 14 -13.30 39.82 24.93
N VAL A 15 -13.89 39.95 23.72
CA VAL A 15 -13.31 39.35 22.51
C VAL A 15 -12.13 40.19 22.08
N VAL A 16 -10.96 39.59 21.98
CA VAL A 16 -9.73 40.24 21.55
C VAL A 16 -9.15 39.52 20.32
N ASN A 17 -8.54 40.29 19.44
CA ASN A 17 -7.83 39.75 18.29
C ASN A 17 -6.45 39.21 18.73
N GLY A 18 -6.11 38.07 18.25
CA GLY A 18 -4.81 37.48 18.44
C GLY A 18 -4.27 36.84 17.18
N LEU A 19 -3.17 36.15 17.29
CA LEU A 19 -2.53 35.40 16.20
C LEU A 19 -2.47 33.93 16.59
N SER A 20 -2.93 33.09 15.68
CA SER A 20 -2.76 31.64 15.78
C SER A 20 -1.80 31.16 14.69
N GLN A 21 -0.88 30.27 15.04
CA GLN A 21 -0.03 29.62 14.08
C GLN A 21 -0.87 28.58 13.31
N THR A 22 -0.97 28.75 12.00
CA THR A 22 -1.75 27.86 11.12
C THR A 22 -0.90 26.84 10.39
N ALA A 23 0.39 27.13 10.21
CA ALA A 23 1.34 26.18 9.63
C ALA A 23 2.73 26.34 10.25
N ILE A 24 3.40 25.23 10.42
CA ILE A 24 4.76 25.14 10.93
C ILE A 24 5.70 24.96 9.74
N ALA A 25 6.80 25.73 9.69
CA ALA A 25 7.82 25.55 8.67
C ALA A 25 8.75 24.39 9.01
N ASN A 26 9.22 23.68 8.00
CA ASN A 26 10.34 22.76 8.09
C ASN A 26 11.51 23.35 7.30
N ALA A 27 12.57 23.75 8.00
CA ALA A 27 13.77 24.30 7.38
C ALA A 27 14.67 23.24 6.74
N ASP A 28 14.48 21.97 7.12
CA ASP A 28 15.32 20.84 6.70
C ASP A 28 14.75 20.12 5.45
N LEU A 29 13.75 20.73 4.79
CA LEU A 29 13.21 20.16 3.56
C LEU A 29 14.27 20.10 2.46
N THR A 30 14.41 18.92 1.90
CA THR A 30 15.28 18.66 0.75
C THR A 30 14.48 18.08 -0.42
N TRP A 31 15.07 18.13 -1.60
CA TRP A 31 14.47 17.52 -2.78
C TRP A 31 14.51 16.00 -2.70
N GLU A 32 13.46 15.37 -3.23
CA GLU A 32 13.47 13.94 -3.49
C GLU A 32 14.55 13.63 -4.53
N THR A 33 15.29 12.57 -4.30
CA THR A 33 16.35 12.14 -5.20
C THR A 33 16.13 10.70 -5.63
N THR A 34 16.09 10.46 -6.94
CA THR A 34 15.98 9.12 -7.51
C THR A 34 17.29 8.72 -8.18
N TYR A 35 17.78 7.56 -7.80
CA TYR A 35 18.91 6.87 -8.44
C TYR A 35 18.38 5.72 -9.26
N ILE A 36 18.81 5.61 -10.50
CA ILE A 36 18.41 4.54 -11.41
C ILE A 36 19.67 3.87 -11.93
N THR A 37 19.73 2.56 -11.83
CA THR A 37 20.75 1.71 -12.46
C THR A 37 20.04 0.75 -13.39
N ASN A 38 20.38 0.77 -14.67
CA ASN A 38 19.86 -0.13 -15.70
C ASN A 38 21.01 -0.91 -16.30
N ILE A 39 20.78 -2.20 -16.50
CA ILE A 39 21.69 -3.10 -17.23
C ILE A 39 20.83 -3.88 -18.21
N GLY A 40 21.12 -3.75 -19.49
CA GLY A 40 20.33 -4.38 -20.54
C GLY A 40 21.18 -4.99 -21.64
N VAL A 41 20.59 -5.91 -22.34
CA VAL A 41 21.15 -6.56 -23.54
C VAL A 41 20.09 -6.55 -24.63
N ASP A 42 20.48 -5.98 -25.77
CA ASP A 42 19.70 -6.07 -27.01
C ASP A 42 20.17 -7.26 -27.83
N TYR A 43 19.25 -7.94 -28.46
CA TYR A 43 19.55 -9.07 -29.33
C TYR A 43 18.85 -8.99 -30.68
N GLY A 44 19.54 -9.48 -31.71
CA GLY A 44 19.00 -9.66 -33.04
C GLY A 44 19.49 -10.98 -33.60
N LEU A 45 18.60 -11.90 -33.85
CA LEU A 45 18.88 -13.27 -34.27
C LEU A 45 18.17 -13.57 -35.61
N LEU A 46 18.64 -14.61 -36.29
CA LEU A 46 18.03 -15.10 -37.53
C LEU A 46 17.92 -14.00 -38.61
N GLY A 47 18.93 -13.17 -38.79
CA GLY A 47 18.88 -12.04 -39.74
C GLY A 47 17.88 -10.95 -39.30
N ASN A 48 17.78 -10.68 -38.02
CA ASN A 48 16.83 -9.74 -37.37
C ASN A 48 15.34 -10.14 -37.52
N ARG A 49 15.06 -11.40 -37.79
CA ARG A 49 13.67 -11.89 -37.72
C ARG A 49 13.19 -11.97 -36.27
N LEU A 50 14.07 -12.36 -35.36
CA LEU A 50 13.84 -12.30 -33.93
C LEU A 50 14.73 -11.21 -33.32
N SER A 51 14.14 -10.19 -32.71
CA SER A 51 14.83 -9.11 -32.04
C SER A 51 14.17 -8.76 -30.72
N GLY A 52 14.91 -8.18 -29.81
CA GLY A 52 14.35 -7.77 -28.53
C GLY A 52 15.41 -7.29 -27.56
N SER A 53 14.99 -7.07 -26.32
CA SER A 53 15.84 -6.65 -25.22
C SER A 53 15.47 -7.35 -23.93
N ILE A 54 16.44 -7.49 -23.05
CA ILE A 54 16.27 -7.90 -21.66
C ILE A 54 16.97 -6.84 -20.83
N GLU A 55 16.25 -6.23 -19.91
CA GLU A 55 16.78 -5.17 -19.06
C GLU A 55 16.47 -5.47 -17.59
N TYR A 56 17.45 -5.29 -16.73
CA TYR A 56 17.32 -5.25 -15.29
C TYR A 56 17.45 -3.81 -14.82
N PHE A 57 16.55 -3.35 -13.93
CA PHE A 57 16.62 -2.04 -13.33
C PHE A 57 16.55 -2.09 -11.80
N ASP A 58 17.26 -1.15 -11.16
CA ASP A 58 17.15 -0.84 -9.71
C ASP A 58 16.95 0.67 -9.58
N LYS A 59 15.72 1.06 -9.22
CA LYS A 59 15.33 2.46 -9.00
C LYS A 59 15.10 2.70 -7.53
N ARG A 60 15.83 3.63 -6.92
CA ARG A 60 15.74 3.98 -5.50
C ARG A 60 15.45 5.45 -5.34
N THR A 61 14.32 5.77 -4.72
CA THR A 61 13.94 7.14 -4.37
C THR A 61 14.14 7.36 -2.88
N LYS A 62 14.86 8.42 -2.54
CA LYS A 62 15.14 8.85 -1.16
C LYS A 62 14.55 10.23 -0.91
N GLY A 63 14.28 10.52 0.35
CA GLY A 63 13.78 11.83 0.75
C GLY A 63 12.34 12.09 0.32
N ILE A 64 11.53 11.05 0.16
CA ILE A 64 10.12 11.18 -0.19
C ILE A 64 9.40 11.97 0.90
N LEU A 65 8.65 12.99 0.47
CA LEU A 65 7.91 13.88 1.35
C LEU A 65 6.59 13.21 1.76
N ILE A 66 6.44 13.04 3.06
CA ILE A 66 5.21 12.49 3.65
C ILE A 66 4.69 13.38 4.76
N ASP A 67 3.37 13.34 4.95
CA ASP A 67 2.70 13.93 6.09
C ASP A 67 2.83 12.97 7.28
N LEU A 68 3.48 13.41 8.34
CA LEU A 68 3.60 12.63 9.57
C LEU A 68 2.48 12.97 10.54
N PRO A 69 2.04 12.02 11.37
CA PRO A 69 1.11 12.32 12.46
C PRO A 69 1.64 13.47 13.33
N ALA A 70 0.80 14.48 13.55
CA ALA A 70 1.16 15.58 14.42
C ALA A 70 0.95 15.17 15.89
N PRO A 71 1.94 15.38 16.79
CA PRO A 71 1.66 15.35 18.21
C PRO A 71 0.58 16.36 18.59
N MET A 72 -0.32 16.01 19.51
CA MET A 72 -1.43 16.88 19.93
C MET A 72 -1.00 18.26 20.44
N VAL A 73 0.24 18.41 20.87
CA VAL A 73 0.82 19.67 21.32
C VAL A 73 0.86 20.74 20.24
N HIS A 74 0.80 20.38 18.97
CA HIS A 74 0.76 21.33 17.84
C HIS A 74 -0.63 21.98 17.64
N GLY A 75 -1.66 21.54 18.36
CA GLY A 75 -3.01 22.06 18.21
C GLY A 75 -3.53 21.88 16.78
N ASN A 76 -4.13 22.95 16.22
CA ASN A 76 -4.72 22.92 14.87
C ASN A 76 -3.74 23.35 13.76
N ALA A 77 -2.44 23.55 14.06
CA ALA A 77 -1.46 23.95 13.05
C ALA A 77 -1.14 22.78 12.10
N THR A 78 -1.10 23.05 10.80
CA THR A 78 -0.67 22.07 9.80
C THR A 78 0.81 21.75 10.01
N VAL A 79 1.12 20.48 10.20
CA VAL A 79 2.49 19.99 10.34
C VAL A 79 3.16 19.96 8.96
N PRO A 80 4.40 20.42 8.86
CA PRO A 80 5.11 20.41 7.59
C PRO A 80 5.44 18.99 7.14
N LYS A 81 5.42 18.78 5.84
CA LYS A 81 5.97 17.55 5.24
C LYS A 81 7.42 17.33 5.63
N GLN A 82 7.82 16.10 5.72
CA GLN A 82 9.18 15.71 6.07
C GLN A 82 9.74 14.70 5.06
N ASN A 83 11.03 14.77 4.80
CA ASN A 83 11.75 13.79 3.98
C ASN A 83 11.94 12.47 4.76
N SER A 84 10.91 11.67 4.84
CA SER A 84 10.80 10.59 5.84
C SER A 84 10.69 9.21 5.25
N ALA A 85 10.65 9.06 3.92
CA ALA A 85 10.55 7.74 3.30
C ALA A 85 11.63 7.48 2.23
N LYS A 86 11.90 6.19 2.04
CA LYS A 86 12.70 5.64 0.95
C LYS A 86 11.96 4.48 0.34
N VAL A 87 11.95 4.42 -0.99
CA VAL A 87 11.27 3.35 -1.74
C VAL A 87 12.22 2.84 -2.81
N SER A 88 12.26 1.53 -2.97
CA SER A 88 12.98 0.86 -4.06
C SER A 88 12.00 0.11 -4.97
N ASN A 89 12.34 0.15 -6.27
CA ASN A 89 11.68 -0.63 -7.31
C ASN A 89 12.77 -1.36 -8.08
N ARG A 90 12.70 -2.67 -8.11
CA ARG A 90 13.63 -3.52 -8.85
C ARG A 90 12.84 -4.41 -9.77
N GLY A 91 13.37 -4.63 -10.96
CA GLY A 91 12.63 -5.43 -11.90
C GLY A 91 13.40 -5.86 -13.12
N ILE A 92 12.68 -6.61 -13.95
CA ILE A 92 13.16 -7.10 -15.23
C ILE A 92 12.13 -6.69 -16.27
N GLU A 93 12.61 -6.15 -17.37
CA GLU A 93 11.84 -5.87 -18.57
C GLU A 93 12.33 -6.78 -19.69
N PHE A 94 11.41 -7.38 -20.38
CA PHE A 94 11.68 -8.24 -21.53
C PHE A 94 10.79 -7.81 -22.69
N THR A 95 11.40 -7.55 -23.81
CA THR A 95 10.68 -7.31 -25.06
C THR A 95 11.21 -8.24 -26.15
N THR A 96 10.31 -8.72 -26.99
CA THR A 96 10.68 -9.52 -28.14
C THR A 96 9.74 -9.25 -29.31
N SER A 97 10.26 -9.32 -30.50
CA SER A 97 9.50 -9.13 -31.72
C SER A 97 9.95 -10.15 -32.77
N TRP A 98 8.99 -10.79 -33.38
CA TRP A 98 9.19 -11.68 -34.51
C TRP A 98 8.66 -11.03 -35.76
N ASN A 99 9.51 -10.85 -36.78
CA ASN A 99 9.18 -10.28 -38.06
C ASN A 99 9.43 -11.34 -39.13
N ASP A 100 8.42 -11.64 -39.94
CA ASP A 100 8.60 -12.60 -41.01
C ASP A 100 7.70 -12.31 -42.21
N LYS A 101 7.95 -13.02 -43.30
CA LYS A 101 7.18 -12.94 -44.54
C LYS A 101 6.76 -14.32 -45.01
N ILE A 102 5.53 -14.43 -45.47
CA ILE A 102 5.00 -15.62 -46.11
C ILE A 102 4.76 -15.30 -47.61
N GLY A 103 5.57 -15.91 -48.45
CA GLY A 103 5.54 -15.59 -49.89
C GLY A 103 6.11 -14.19 -50.17
N LYS A 104 5.54 -13.51 -51.18
CA LYS A 104 6.01 -12.18 -51.62
C LYS A 104 5.16 -11.04 -51.06
N ASP A 105 3.94 -11.29 -50.66
CA ASP A 105 2.92 -10.26 -50.46
C ASP A 105 2.45 -10.15 -49.00
N PHE A 106 2.75 -11.14 -48.17
CA PHE A 106 2.32 -11.14 -46.76
C PHE A 106 3.50 -11.02 -45.81
N SER A 107 3.52 -9.93 -45.05
CA SER A 107 4.49 -9.73 -43.96
C SER A 107 3.73 -9.56 -42.62
N TYR A 108 4.28 -10.13 -41.59
CA TYR A 108 3.68 -10.03 -40.26
C TYR A 108 4.76 -9.73 -39.19
N ASN A 109 4.30 -9.12 -38.13
CA ASN A 109 5.06 -8.88 -36.91
C ASN A 109 4.26 -9.40 -35.73
N VAL A 110 4.91 -10.08 -34.81
CA VAL A 110 4.34 -10.48 -33.52
C VAL A 110 5.28 -9.97 -32.44
N GLY A 111 4.76 -9.09 -31.58
CA GLY A 111 5.50 -8.52 -30.47
C GLY A 111 4.98 -9.06 -29.14
N PHE A 112 5.90 -9.23 -28.20
CA PHE A 112 5.59 -9.56 -26.79
C PHE A 112 6.43 -8.72 -25.87
N ASN A 113 5.82 -8.18 -24.82
CA ASN A 113 6.52 -7.51 -23.74
C ASN A 113 6.09 -8.10 -22.39
N PHE A 114 7.01 -8.10 -21.46
CA PHE A 114 6.80 -8.55 -20.11
C PHE A 114 7.62 -7.70 -19.15
N THR A 115 7.00 -7.26 -18.06
CA THR A 115 7.68 -6.51 -17.01
C THR A 115 7.34 -7.13 -15.66
N TYR A 116 8.36 -7.38 -14.86
CA TYR A 116 8.22 -7.76 -13.46
C TYR A 116 8.84 -6.68 -12.57
N ILE A 117 8.08 -6.19 -11.58
CA ILE A 117 8.53 -5.14 -10.66
C ILE A 117 8.29 -5.61 -9.23
N LYS A 118 9.32 -5.53 -8.39
CA LYS A 118 9.22 -5.66 -6.94
C LYS A 118 9.39 -4.29 -6.31
N ASN A 119 8.31 -3.74 -5.76
CA ASN A 119 8.31 -2.52 -4.97
C ASN A 119 8.55 -2.82 -3.50
N ASN A 120 9.27 -1.95 -2.79
CA ASN A 120 9.51 -2.06 -1.36
C ASN A 120 9.68 -0.68 -0.71
N VAL A 121 9.07 -0.48 0.44
CA VAL A 121 9.33 0.66 1.33
C VAL A 121 10.56 0.31 2.16
N ASP A 122 11.72 0.89 1.81
CA ASP A 122 12.99 0.59 2.48
C ASP A 122 13.12 1.34 3.81
N LYS A 123 12.43 2.49 3.94
CA LYS A 123 12.40 3.29 5.16
C LYS A 123 11.14 4.14 5.25
N PHE A 124 10.57 4.19 6.44
CA PHE A 124 9.42 5.02 6.76
C PHE A 124 9.54 5.53 8.19
N LYS A 125 9.59 6.85 8.39
CA LYS A 125 9.76 7.47 9.71
C LYS A 125 8.45 7.90 10.37
N GLY A 126 7.31 7.50 9.81
CA GLY A 126 5.97 7.88 10.29
C GLY A 126 5.43 7.02 11.44
N GLY A 127 6.28 6.32 12.16
CA GLY A 127 5.90 5.31 13.17
C GLY A 127 5.97 3.90 12.60
N ASP A 128 5.31 2.94 13.23
CA ASP A 128 5.34 1.53 12.80
C ASP A 128 4.63 1.32 11.47
N ALA A 129 3.51 2.00 11.27
CA ALA A 129 2.76 2.00 10.02
C ALA A 129 1.89 3.26 9.89
N SER A 130 1.51 3.59 8.65
CA SER A 130 0.48 4.58 8.35
C SER A 130 -0.65 3.92 7.58
N TYR A 131 -1.90 4.28 7.89
CA TYR A 131 -3.10 3.69 7.33
C TYR A 131 -3.89 4.72 6.54
N ASP A 132 -4.41 4.30 5.39
CA ASP A 132 -5.35 5.06 4.56
C ASP A 132 -6.46 4.11 4.08
N GLY A 133 -7.56 4.07 4.81
CA GLY A 133 -8.65 3.11 4.59
C GLY A 133 -8.19 1.67 4.68
N ALA A 134 -8.28 0.95 3.56
CA ALA A 134 -7.87 -0.46 3.44
C ALA A 134 -6.39 -0.62 3.02
N ARG A 135 -5.57 0.41 3.17
CA ARG A 135 -4.17 0.41 2.74
C ARG A 135 -3.26 0.70 3.90
N MET A 136 -2.07 0.11 3.84
CA MET A 136 -1.03 0.29 4.84
C MET A 136 0.30 0.65 4.18
N LEU A 137 0.97 1.63 4.74
CA LEU A 137 2.35 1.99 4.44
C LEU A 137 3.22 1.56 5.62
N LYS A 138 4.09 0.59 5.41
CA LYS A 138 5.00 0.04 6.43
C LYS A 138 6.33 -0.35 5.81
N GLU A 139 7.42 -0.23 6.58
CA GLU A 139 8.74 -0.71 6.15
C GLU A 139 8.71 -2.20 5.82
N GLY A 140 9.41 -2.59 4.76
CA GLY A 140 9.51 -3.97 4.30
C GLY A 140 8.37 -4.44 3.41
N LEU A 141 7.32 -3.64 3.25
CA LEU A 141 6.17 -3.96 2.39
C LEU A 141 6.17 -3.10 1.11
N PRO A 142 5.46 -3.53 0.07
CA PRO A 142 5.12 -2.66 -1.04
C PRO A 142 4.37 -1.40 -0.58
N ILE A 143 4.59 -0.29 -1.28
CA ILE A 143 3.89 0.97 -0.98
C ILE A 143 2.37 0.77 -1.11
N TRP A 144 1.63 1.23 -0.10
CA TRP A 144 0.18 1.12 -0.04
C TRP A 144 -0.33 -0.33 -0.22
N SER A 145 0.29 -1.24 0.52
CA SER A 145 -0.18 -2.64 0.59
C SER A 145 -1.62 -2.72 1.07
N LEU A 146 -2.40 -3.62 0.50
CA LEU A 146 -3.76 -3.88 0.96
C LEU A 146 -3.71 -4.48 2.37
N TYR A 147 -4.43 -3.86 3.30
CA TYR A 147 -4.55 -4.28 4.70
C TYR A 147 -6.03 -4.46 5.01
N VAL A 148 -6.50 -5.67 4.85
CA VAL A 148 -7.93 -6.03 4.84
C VAL A 148 -8.17 -7.33 5.59
N LEU A 149 -9.43 -7.61 5.91
CA LEU A 149 -9.86 -8.91 6.39
C LEU A 149 -9.77 -9.92 5.24
N GLU A 150 -9.22 -11.09 5.52
CA GLU A 150 -9.19 -12.20 4.57
C GLU A 150 -10.49 -12.98 4.64
N ALA A 151 -11.19 -13.12 3.50
CA ALA A 151 -12.39 -13.92 3.44
C ALA A 151 -12.06 -15.41 3.57
N ASP A 152 -12.77 -16.10 4.44
CA ASP A 152 -12.73 -17.56 4.54
C ASP A 152 -13.66 -18.19 3.51
N ARG A 153 -14.95 -17.80 3.55
CA ARG A 153 -16.00 -18.33 2.66
C ARG A 153 -17.19 -17.40 2.51
N ILE A 154 -18.05 -17.69 1.55
CA ILE A 154 -19.41 -17.16 1.49
C ILE A 154 -20.31 -18.16 2.22
N ILE A 155 -21.14 -17.69 3.15
CA ILE A 155 -22.11 -18.52 3.88
C ILE A 155 -23.24 -18.87 2.93
N GLN A 156 -23.28 -20.11 2.44
CA GLN A 156 -24.29 -20.58 1.49
C GLN A 156 -25.22 -21.64 2.07
N THR A 157 -24.68 -22.52 2.88
CA THR A 157 -25.38 -23.70 3.42
C THR A 157 -25.75 -23.53 4.89
N ASP A 158 -26.58 -24.45 5.41
CA ASP A 158 -26.89 -24.49 6.83
C ASP A 158 -25.67 -24.91 7.66
N GLU A 159 -24.77 -25.70 7.07
CA GLU A 159 -23.50 -26.10 7.67
C GLU A 159 -22.57 -24.91 7.85
N ASP A 160 -22.52 -23.98 6.87
CA ASP A 160 -21.73 -22.74 7.00
C ASP A 160 -22.32 -21.84 8.10
N LEU A 161 -23.66 -21.75 8.17
CA LEU A 161 -24.33 -20.96 9.19
C LEU A 161 -24.09 -21.53 10.59
N ALA A 162 -24.04 -22.86 10.73
CA ALA A 162 -23.74 -23.53 12.00
C ALA A 162 -22.35 -23.16 12.54
N ILE A 163 -21.36 -22.86 11.65
CA ILE A 163 -20.04 -22.37 12.07
C ILE A 163 -20.18 -21.00 12.76
N VAL A 164 -20.95 -20.10 12.17
CA VAL A 164 -21.22 -18.76 12.74
C VAL A 164 -21.93 -18.88 14.10
N GLU A 165 -22.93 -19.73 14.19
CA GLU A 165 -23.67 -19.98 15.43
C GLU A 165 -22.76 -20.56 16.52
N GLN A 166 -21.85 -21.47 16.14
CA GLN A 166 -20.86 -22.02 17.06
C GLN A 166 -19.86 -20.94 17.54
N MET A 167 -19.42 -20.05 16.66
CA MET A 167 -18.54 -18.92 17.06
C MET A 167 -19.26 -18.01 18.06
N VAL A 168 -20.51 -17.66 17.81
CA VAL A 168 -21.33 -16.85 18.75
C VAL A 168 -21.57 -17.59 20.07
N ALA A 169 -21.82 -18.90 20.04
CA ALA A 169 -21.99 -19.70 21.26
C ALA A 169 -20.71 -19.76 22.10
N ASN A 170 -19.54 -19.82 21.47
CA ASN A 170 -18.26 -19.83 22.15
C ASN A 170 -17.84 -18.43 22.65
N ASN A 171 -18.18 -17.39 21.88
CA ASN A 171 -17.89 -16.00 22.21
C ASN A 171 -19.04 -15.09 21.72
N PRO A 172 -19.90 -14.59 22.63
CA PRO A 172 -21.01 -13.69 22.26
C PRO A 172 -20.57 -12.42 21.53
N ASP A 173 -19.31 -12.02 21.69
CA ASP A 173 -18.73 -10.83 21.07
C ASP A 173 -18.04 -11.12 19.73
N ALA A 174 -18.14 -12.36 19.22
CA ALA A 174 -17.43 -12.81 18.01
C ALA A 174 -17.58 -11.89 16.79
N PHE A 175 -18.72 -11.22 16.64
CA PHE A 175 -19.04 -10.38 15.49
C PHE A 175 -19.48 -8.96 15.85
N THR A 176 -19.14 -8.46 17.04
CA THR A 176 -19.61 -7.13 17.49
C THR A 176 -19.10 -5.99 16.61
N ALA A 177 -17.94 -6.15 15.99
CA ALA A 177 -17.34 -5.12 15.15
C ALA A 177 -18.06 -4.93 13.80
N PHE A 178 -18.60 -6.00 13.20
CA PHE A 178 -19.14 -5.97 11.83
C PHE A 178 -20.57 -6.53 11.73
N GLY A 179 -21.14 -7.03 12.82
CA GLY A 179 -22.43 -7.72 12.86
C GLY A 179 -22.32 -9.20 12.51
N THR A 180 -23.23 -9.99 13.06
CA THR A 180 -23.26 -11.44 12.82
C THR A 180 -23.64 -11.73 11.36
N PRO A 181 -22.77 -12.42 10.60
CA PRO A 181 -23.02 -12.69 9.20
C PRO A 181 -24.14 -13.72 9.01
N GLN A 182 -24.86 -13.59 7.89
CA GLN A 182 -25.98 -14.43 7.50
C GLN A 182 -25.72 -15.13 6.16
N LYS A 183 -26.65 -15.97 5.71
CA LYS A 183 -26.55 -16.56 4.37
C LYS A 183 -26.46 -15.49 3.29
N GLY A 184 -25.46 -15.59 2.43
CA GLY A 184 -25.11 -14.63 1.40
C GLY A 184 -23.95 -13.70 1.78
N ASP A 185 -23.61 -13.59 3.06
CA ASP A 185 -22.51 -12.77 3.54
C ASP A 185 -21.18 -13.51 3.49
N LEU A 186 -20.08 -12.75 3.58
CA LEU A 186 -18.74 -13.28 3.74
C LEU A 186 -18.46 -13.59 5.22
N LEU A 187 -17.92 -14.78 5.49
CA LEU A 187 -17.23 -15.07 6.73
C LEU A 187 -15.75 -14.76 6.56
N TYR A 188 -15.19 -13.98 7.46
CA TYR A 188 -13.77 -13.65 7.48
C TYR A 188 -13.02 -14.58 8.43
N LYS A 189 -11.73 -14.68 8.23
CA LYS A 189 -10.84 -15.47 9.09
C LYS A 189 -10.56 -14.71 10.39
N ASP A 190 -10.64 -15.42 11.49
CA ASP A 190 -10.08 -15.02 12.78
C ASP A 190 -8.61 -15.47 12.80
N VAL A 191 -7.69 -14.54 12.71
CA VAL A 191 -6.25 -14.83 12.58
C VAL A 191 -5.41 -14.17 13.66
N ASN A 192 -6.00 -13.24 14.42
CA ASN A 192 -5.26 -12.45 15.38
C ASN A 192 -6.14 -12.06 16.57
N GLY A 193 -5.50 -11.73 17.66
CA GLY A 193 -6.11 -11.18 18.86
C GLY A 193 -5.05 -10.43 19.64
N ARG A 194 -5.42 -9.86 20.78
CA ARG A 194 -4.49 -9.11 21.63
C ARG A 194 -4.18 -9.86 22.92
N ASP A 195 -2.94 -9.72 23.39
CA ASP A 195 -2.53 -10.18 24.71
C ASP A 195 -2.91 -9.18 25.81
N GLU A 196 -2.56 -9.49 27.06
CA GLU A 196 -2.82 -8.64 28.23
C GLU A 196 -2.15 -7.25 28.16
N ASN A 197 -1.12 -7.09 27.31
CA ASN A 197 -0.42 -5.84 27.09
C ASN A 197 -1.00 -5.05 25.90
N GLY A 198 -1.99 -5.61 25.20
CA GLY A 198 -2.59 -5.04 24.01
C GLY A 198 -1.80 -5.29 22.71
N GLU A 199 -0.79 -6.16 22.73
CA GLU A 199 0.00 -6.52 21.56
C GLU A 199 -0.66 -7.63 20.75
N LEU A 200 -0.55 -7.54 19.41
CA LEU A 200 -1.10 -8.55 18.50
C LEU A 200 -0.35 -9.88 18.65
N THR A 201 -1.10 -10.97 18.86
CA THR A 201 -0.54 -12.29 19.14
C THR A 201 -0.26 -13.14 17.92
N GLY A 202 -0.89 -12.84 16.76
CA GLY A 202 -0.89 -13.69 15.58
C GLY A 202 -1.67 -15.00 15.76
N LYS A 203 -2.61 -15.04 16.72
CA LYS A 203 -3.44 -16.21 17.03
C LYS A 203 -4.91 -15.80 17.12
N PRO A 204 -5.83 -16.64 16.65
CA PRO A 204 -7.26 -16.45 16.82
C PRO A 204 -7.65 -16.21 18.28
N ASP A 205 -8.58 -15.28 18.53
CA ASP A 205 -9.12 -14.99 19.85
C ASP A 205 -10.63 -15.25 19.96
N GLY A 206 -11.23 -15.74 18.88
CA GLY A 206 -12.67 -16.03 18.78
C GLY A 206 -13.52 -14.80 18.44
N LYS A 207 -12.90 -13.71 17.99
CA LYS A 207 -13.56 -12.52 17.46
C LYS A 207 -13.11 -12.25 16.04
N ILE A 208 -13.97 -11.62 15.26
CA ILE A 208 -13.61 -11.09 13.96
C ILE A 208 -13.76 -9.58 14.02
N ASP A 209 -12.61 -8.89 14.04
CA ASP A 209 -12.57 -7.45 14.16
C ASP A 209 -11.42 -6.83 13.34
N ASN A 210 -11.04 -5.59 13.64
CA ASN A 210 -9.98 -4.90 12.91
C ASN A 210 -8.57 -5.46 13.17
N ASP A 211 -8.39 -6.23 14.23
CA ASP A 211 -7.12 -6.85 14.56
C ASP A 211 -6.81 -8.05 13.66
N ASP A 212 -7.85 -8.64 13.02
CA ASP A 212 -7.73 -9.71 12.02
C ASP A 212 -7.34 -9.24 10.63
N ARG A 213 -7.13 -7.94 10.44
CA ARG A 213 -6.65 -7.44 9.15
C ARG A 213 -5.25 -7.94 8.88
N VAL A 214 -5.03 -8.39 7.66
CA VAL A 214 -3.75 -8.89 7.17
C VAL A 214 -3.34 -8.18 5.89
N VAL A 215 -2.05 -8.21 5.62
CA VAL A 215 -1.53 -7.72 4.33
C VAL A 215 -1.82 -8.76 3.27
N VAL A 216 -2.65 -8.41 2.29
CA VAL A 216 -3.01 -9.29 1.19
C VAL A 216 -2.36 -8.81 -0.11
N GLY A 217 -1.67 -9.71 -0.79
CA GLY A 217 -1.06 -9.44 -2.08
C GLY A 217 0.17 -8.52 -2.00
N ASN A 218 0.53 -7.95 -3.15
CA ASN A 218 1.76 -7.20 -3.35
C ASN A 218 1.55 -5.68 -3.45
N GLY A 219 0.53 -5.17 -2.81
CA GLY A 219 0.18 -3.75 -2.84
C GLY A 219 -0.81 -3.40 -3.95
N GLN A 220 -0.94 -2.10 -4.22
CA GLN A 220 -1.94 -1.56 -5.15
C GLN A 220 -1.60 -1.83 -6.61
N ASN A 221 -0.33 -1.93 -6.95
CA ASN A 221 0.14 -2.08 -8.32
C ASN A 221 0.49 -3.54 -8.63
N PRO A 222 0.18 -4.05 -9.82
CA PRO A 222 0.56 -5.40 -10.20
C PRO A 222 2.08 -5.53 -10.27
N ASN A 223 2.61 -6.67 -9.83
CA ASN A 223 4.03 -6.94 -9.89
C ASN A 223 4.51 -7.30 -11.29
N PHE A 224 3.62 -7.78 -12.13
CA PHE A 224 3.93 -8.10 -13.52
C PHE A 224 2.84 -7.62 -14.44
N THR A 225 3.30 -7.16 -15.60
CA THR A 225 2.46 -6.77 -16.71
C THR A 225 2.99 -7.42 -17.98
N PHE A 226 2.12 -7.71 -18.91
CA PHE A 226 2.50 -8.24 -20.21
C PHE A 226 1.57 -7.73 -21.30
N GLY A 227 2.07 -7.74 -22.51
CA GLY A 227 1.31 -7.36 -23.69
C GLY A 227 1.75 -8.15 -24.92
N MET A 228 0.85 -8.33 -25.84
CA MET A 228 1.11 -8.95 -27.15
C MET A 228 0.44 -8.13 -28.23
N ASN A 229 1.11 -7.93 -29.35
CA ASN A 229 0.65 -7.18 -30.51
C ASN A 229 1.04 -7.85 -31.81
#